data_a54f183ec8271a586d9d5cadac90c093
#
_entry.id   a54f183ec8271a586d9d5cadac90c093
#
_cell.length_a   1.000
_cell.length_b   1.000
_cell.length_c   1.000
_cell.angle_alpha   90.00
_cell.angle_beta   90.00
_cell.angle_gamma   90.00
#
_symmetry.space_group_name_H-M   'P 1'
#
loop_
_entity.id
_entity.type
_entity.pdbx_description
1 polymer ?
#
loop_
_entity_poly.entity_id
_entity_poly.type
_entity_poly.pdbx_seq_one_letter_code
_entity_poly.pdbx_strand_id
1 'polypeptide(L)'
;VAKRLERSGVHALVLSGGFVSKAPMYVMRGAMPVKTLTHYMDCWWLKYGVKLAGRMMIPTVPFQEAYFLEDALKFRAEIKIPLIYVGGLVSRQKIDEVLDDGFEAVQMARALLNEPGFVNRMRLEEKARCNCGHSNYCIGRMYTLEMACHQHLNEVLPPCLRKEIEQLENK
;
A
#
# COMPACT_ATOMS: atom_id res chain seq x y z
N VAL A 1 -3.12 -2.00 23.83
CA VAL A 1 -2.03 -2.90 23.41
C VAL A 1 -0.70 -2.16 23.46
N ALA A 2 -0.50 -1.04 22.72
CA ALA A 2 0.77 -0.32 22.57
C ALA A 2 1.43 0.07 23.92
N LYS A 3 0.69 0.69 24.86
CA LYS A 3 1.19 1.01 26.20
C LYS A 3 1.68 -0.23 26.98
N ARG A 4 1.08 -1.38 26.75
CA ARG A 4 1.51 -2.63 27.40
C ARG A 4 2.82 -3.12 26.80
N LEU A 5 2.98 -3.03 25.48
CA LEU A 5 4.22 -3.37 24.79
C LEU A 5 5.36 -2.45 25.23
N GLU A 6 5.14 -1.15 25.31
CA GLU A 6 6.10 -0.17 25.83
C GLU A 6 6.57 -0.53 27.24
N ARG A 7 5.63 -0.79 28.18
CA ARG A 7 5.95 -1.22 29.55
C ARG A 7 6.70 -2.55 29.62
N SER A 8 6.54 -3.41 28.60
CA SER A 8 7.24 -4.70 28.51
C SER A 8 8.63 -4.57 27.88
N GLY A 9 9.12 -3.35 27.60
CA GLY A 9 10.46 -3.09 27.10
C GLY A 9 10.65 -3.25 25.59
N VAL A 10 9.58 -3.15 24.80
CA VAL A 10 9.69 -3.09 23.33
C VAL A 10 10.38 -1.79 22.93
N HIS A 11 11.36 -1.85 22.02
CA HIS A 11 12.20 -0.71 21.66
C HIS A 11 11.59 0.22 20.61
N ALA A 12 10.71 -0.29 19.74
CA ALA A 12 10.02 0.49 18.71
C ALA A 12 8.74 -0.22 18.26
N LEU A 13 7.80 0.52 17.67
CA LEU A 13 6.58 -0.04 17.08
C LEU A 13 6.39 0.43 15.64
N VAL A 14 6.07 -0.50 14.75
CA VAL A 14 5.60 -0.20 13.40
C VAL A 14 4.07 -0.19 13.41
N LEU A 15 3.48 0.94 13.07
CA LEU A 15 2.03 1.13 13.08
C LEU A 15 1.40 0.65 11.76
N SER A 16 1.34 -0.68 11.56
CA SER A 16 0.70 -1.27 10.39
C SER A 16 -0.84 -1.29 10.53
N GLY A 17 -1.54 -1.19 9.40
CA GLY A 17 -3.01 -1.03 9.38
C GLY A 17 -3.85 -2.25 9.76
N GLY A 18 -3.26 -3.34 10.27
CA GLY A 18 -3.99 -4.48 10.81
C GLY A 18 -4.39 -5.57 9.79
N PHE A 19 -5.61 -6.09 9.88
CA PHE A 19 -6.04 -7.30 9.16
C PHE A 19 -6.40 -7.08 7.69
N VAL A 20 -5.60 -7.62 6.79
CA VAL A 20 -5.87 -7.64 5.34
C VAL A 20 -7.09 -8.50 4.99
N SER A 21 -7.31 -9.62 5.70
CA SER A 21 -8.36 -10.59 5.37
C SER A 21 -9.79 -10.06 5.49
N LYS A 22 -10.05 -9.14 6.42
CA LYS A 22 -11.40 -8.58 6.64
C LYS A 22 -11.67 -7.30 5.84
N ALA A 23 -10.64 -6.50 5.57
CA ALA A 23 -10.77 -5.23 4.89
C ALA A 23 -9.52 -4.91 4.04
N PRO A 24 -9.24 -5.70 2.99
CA PRO A 24 -8.00 -5.56 2.22
C PRO A 24 -7.83 -4.16 1.62
N MET A 25 -8.90 -3.53 1.14
CA MET A 25 -8.82 -2.20 0.55
C MET A 25 -8.65 -1.09 1.58
N TYR A 26 -8.96 -1.32 2.86
CA TYR A 26 -8.66 -0.37 3.93
C TYR A 26 -7.15 -0.21 4.11
N VAL A 27 -6.40 -1.30 4.04
CA VAL A 27 -4.94 -1.30 4.16
C VAL A 27 -4.25 -0.89 2.85
N MET A 28 -4.78 -1.34 1.71
CA MET A 28 -4.16 -1.12 0.40
C MET A 28 -4.61 0.16 -0.30
N ARG A 29 -5.82 0.61 -0.02
CA ARG A 29 -6.51 1.71 -0.72
C ARG A 29 -6.67 1.46 -2.24
N GLY A 30 -7.51 2.27 -2.86
CA GLY A 30 -7.87 2.10 -4.27
C GLY A 30 -8.99 1.08 -4.48
N ALA A 31 -9.19 0.65 -5.70
CA ALA A 31 -10.17 -0.35 -6.07
C ALA A 31 -9.53 -1.74 -6.18
N MET A 32 -10.37 -2.78 -6.03
CA MET A 32 -9.93 -4.16 -6.20
C MET A 32 -9.66 -4.46 -7.68
N PRO A 33 -8.47 -4.92 -8.07
CA PRO A 33 -8.14 -5.28 -9.44
C PRO A 33 -8.68 -6.68 -9.77
N VAL A 34 -9.99 -6.79 -10.02
CA VAL A 34 -10.72 -8.07 -10.16
C VAL A 34 -10.17 -8.92 -11.31
N LYS A 35 -9.87 -8.30 -12.47
CA LYS A 35 -9.34 -9.04 -13.63
C LYS A 35 -7.93 -9.55 -13.36
N THR A 36 -7.08 -8.72 -12.75
CA THR A 36 -5.72 -9.09 -12.34
C THR A 36 -5.76 -10.22 -11.33
N LEU A 37 -6.54 -10.09 -10.25
CA LEU A 37 -6.71 -11.14 -9.25
C LEU A 37 -7.16 -12.46 -9.87
N THR A 38 -8.21 -12.41 -10.69
CA THR A 38 -8.74 -13.63 -11.32
C THR A 38 -7.85 -14.18 -12.43
N HIS A 39 -6.94 -13.40 -12.99
CA HIS A 39 -5.92 -13.89 -13.91
C HIS A 39 -4.89 -14.76 -13.20
N TYR A 40 -4.40 -14.29 -12.05
CA TYR A 40 -3.35 -14.95 -11.27
C TYR A 40 -3.87 -15.93 -10.19
N MET A 41 -5.17 -16.17 -10.06
CA MET A 41 -5.72 -17.21 -9.20
C MET A 41 -5.71 -18.56 -9.90
N ASP A 42 -5.26 -19.63 -9.24
CA ASP A 42 -5.31 -21.00 -9.77
C ASP A 42 -6.67 -21.66 -9.51
N CYS A 43 -7.28 -21.36 -8.37
CA CYS A 43 -8.52 -21.98 -7.94
C CYS A 43 -9.74 -21.49 -8.73
N TRP A 44 -10.31 -22.36 -9.60
CA TRP A 44 -11.38 -21.98 -10.53
C TRP A 44 -12.68 -21.51 -9.86
N TRP A 45 -13.12 -22.15 -8.78
CA TRP A 45 -14.35 -21.77 -8.07
C TRP A 45 -14.20 -20.42 -7.33
N LEU A 46 -13.02 -20.16 -6.76
CA LEU A 46 -12.71 -18.87 -6.14
C LEU A 46 -12.65 -17.76 -7.21
N LYS A 47 -12.06 -18.05 -8.37
CA LYS A 47 -12.03 -17.17 -9.54
C LYS A 47 -13.43 -16.74 -9.98
N TYR A 48 -14.39 -17.67 -10.04
CA TYR A 48 -15.78 -17.35 -10.35
C TYR A 48 -16.45 -16.51 -9.26
N GLY A 49 -16.25 -16.85 -7.99
CA GLY A 49 -16.76 -16.08 -6.85
C GLY A 49 -16.27 -14.65 -6.86
N VAL A 50 -14.98 -14.43 -7.09
CA VAL A 50 -14.38 -13.06 -7.18
C VAL A 50 -14.89 -12.30 -8.41
N LYS A 51 -15.08 -12.94 -9.56
CA LYS A 51 -15.66 -12.30 -10.75
C LYS A 51 -17.10 -11.83 -10.51
N LEU A 52 -17.90 -12.63 -9.84
CA LEU A 52 -19.32 -12.36 -9.63
C LEU A 52 -19.54 -11.33 -8.51
N ALA A 53 -18.88 -11.49 -7.38
CA ALA A 53 -19.16 -10.77 -6.14
C ALA A 53 -18.03 -9.84 -5.67
N GLY A 54 -16.83 -9.93 -6.24
CA GLY A 54 -15.65 -9.24 -5.70
C GLY A 54 -15.79 -7.74 -5.55
N ARG A 55 -16.36 -7.06 -6.54
CA ARG A 55 -16.59 -5.60 -6.48
C ARG A 55 -17.71 -5.18 -5.53
N MET A 56 -18.67 -6.07 -5.28
CA MET A 56 -19.79 -5.83 -4.37
C MET A 56 -19.39 -6.09 -2.93
N MET A 57 -18.57 -7.11 -2.70
CA MET A 57 -18.14 -7.51 -1.36
C MET A 57 -16.97 -6.66 -0.80
N ILE A 58 -16.13 -6.12 -1.69
CA ILE A 58 -14.94 -5.38 -1.29
C ILE A 58 -15.09 -3.93 -1.75
N PRO A 59 -15.41 -3.01 -0.84
CA PRO A 59 -15.62 -1.61 -1.17
C PRO A 59 -14.31 -0.97 -1.64
N THR A 60 -14.43 -0.05 -2.59
CA THR A 60 -13.32 0.83 -2.99
C THR A 60 -13.10 1.87 -1.90
N VAL A 61 -11.88 1.98 -1.42
CA VAL A 61 -11.47 3.05 -0.50
C VAL A 61 -10.48 3.95 -1.23
N PRO A 62 -10.82 5.22 -1.50
CA PRO A 62 -9.95 6.12 -2.24
C PRO A 62 -8.55 6.20 -1.64
N PHE A 63 -7.54 6.32 -2.51
CA PHE A 63 -6.18 6.56 -2.05
C PHE A 63 -6.06 8.04 -1.61
N GLN A 64 -5.51 8.22 -0.43
CA GLN A 64 -5.08 9.50 0.11
C GLN A 64 -3.68 9.29 0.67
N GLU A 65 -2.77 10.19 0.40
CA GLU A 65 -1.42 10.06 0.94
C GLU A 65 -1.44 10.14 2.47
N ALA A 66 -0.60 9.35 3.13
CA ALA A 66 -0.54 9.23 4.60
C ALA A 66 -1.88 8.87 5.28
N TYR A 67 -2.68 8.00 4.68
CA TYR A 67 -4.05 7.67 5.08
C TYR A 67 -4.23 7.09 6.49
N PHE A 68 -3.18 6.75 7.21
CA PHE A 68 -3.23 6.33 8.61
C PHE A 68 -2.68 7.37 9.58
N LEU A 69 -2.32 8.58 9.10
CA LEU A 69 -1.64 9.56 9.92
C LEU A 69 -2.46 10.00 11.13
N GLU A 70 -3.74 10.29 10.95
CA GLU A 70 -4.64 10.68 12.06
C GLU A 70 -4.70 9.62 13.16
N ASP A 71 -4.79 8.34 12.77
CA ASP A 71 -4.81 7.26 13.75
C ASP A 71 -3.42 7.03 14.37
N ALA A 72 -2.36 7.18 13.58
CA ALA A 72 -0.98 7.04 14.06
C ALA A 72 -0.61 8.13 15.08
N LEU A 73 -1.08 9.36 14.89
CA LEU A 73 -0.89 10.47 15.84
C LEU A 73 -1.52 10.19 17.21
N LYS A 74 -2.65 9.46 17.27
CA LYS A 74 -3.23 9.01 18.53
C LYS A 74 -2.28 8.08 19.31
N PHE A 75 -1.53 7.24 18.60
CA PHE A 75 -0.48 6.44 19.24
C PHE A 75 0.68 7.32 19.68
N ARG A 76 1.13 8.26 18.85
CA ARG A 76 2.23 9.17 19.22
C ARG A 76 1.93 9.96 20.50
N ALA A 77 0.69 10.41 20.68
CA ALA A 77 0.28 11.11 21.88
C ALA A 77 0.33 10.26 23.17
N GLU A 78 0.25 8.94 23.05
CA GLU A 78 0.07 8.02 24.15
C GLU A 78 1.32 7.22 24.56
N ILE A 79 2.30 7.08 23.68
CA ILE A 79 3.52 6.29 23.87
C ILE A 79 4.77 7.09 23.51
N LYS A 80 5.87 6.79 24.18
CA LYS A 80 7.13 7.54 24.09
C LYS A 80 8.22 6.83 23.29
N ILE A 81 8.11 5.50 23.12
CA ILE A 81 9.09 4.75 22.33
C ILE A 81 9.02 5.13 20.84
N PRO A 82 10.09 4.90 20.10
CA PRO A 82 10.14 5.15 18.66
C PRO A 82 8.97 4.53 17.90
N LEU A 83 8.32 5.34 17.04
CA LEU A 83 7.23 4.91 16.18
C LEU A 83 7.64 5.01 14.72
N ILE A 84 7.40 3.92 13.98
CA ILE A 84 7.63 3.86 12.55
C ILE A 84 6.29 3.94 11.85
N TYR A 85 6.11 4.99 11.05
CA TYR A 85 4.86 5.18 10.29
C TYR A 85 4.84 4.30 9.05
N VAL A 86 3.68 3.70 8.73
CA VAL A 86 3.41 3.02 7.46
C VAL A 86 1.99 3.35 6.98
N GLY A 87 1.85 3.76 5.73
CA GLY A 87 0.53 4.04 5.15
C GLY A 87 0.55 5.05 4.00
N GLY A 88 0.81 4.59 2.77
CA GLY A 88 0.57 5.36 1.54
C GLY A 88 1.47 6.56 1.31
N LEU A 89 2.74 6.47 1.67
CA LEU A 89 3.71 7.53 1.38
C LEU A 89 4.25 7.38 -0.04
N VAL A 90 4.15 8.44 -0.83
CA VAL A 90 4.61 8.50 -2.22
C VAL A 90 5.32 9.82 -2.57
N SER A 91 5.41 10.80 -1.67
CA SER A 91 6.12 12.06 -1.88
C SER A 91 7.08 12.36 -0.74
N ARG A 92 8.22 13.01 -1.07
CA ARG A 92 9.16 13.49 -0.08
C ARG A 92 8.50 14.45 0.90
N GLN A 93 7.75 15.43 0.39
CA GLN A 93 7.05 16.40 1.23
C GLN A 93 6.20 15.71 2.32
N LYS A 94 5.40 14.71 1.97
CA LYS A 94 4.55 14.01 2.96
C LYS A 94 5.36 13.15 3.93
N ILE A 95 6.51 12.64 3.49
CA ILE A 95 7.44 11.92 4.38
C ILE A 95 8.03 12.88 5.39
N ASP A 96 8.50 14.07 4.97
CA ASP A 96 9.05 15.08 5.85
C ASP A 96 8.00 15.56 6.87
N GLU A 97 6.74 15.82 6.43
CA GLU A 97 5.63 16.14 7.33
C GLU A 97 5.39 15.06 8.41
N VAL A 98 5.41 13.79 8.02
CA VAL A 98 5.23 12.67 8.96
C VAL A 98 6.38 12.58 9.96
N LEU A 99 7.61 12.81 9.53
CA LEU A 99 8.77 12.83 10.43
C LEU A 99 8.70 14.03 11.40
N ASP A 100 8.27 15.20 10.93
CA ASP A 100 8.07 16.40 11.75
C ASP A 100 6.94 16.20 12.79
N ASP A 101 5.94 15.36 12.49
CA ASP A 101 4.89 14.95 13.43
C ASP A 101 5.39 14.00 14.55
N GLY A 102 6.70 13.70 14.59
CA GLY A 102 7.36 12.96 15.66
C GLY A 102 7.45 11.45 15.44
N PHE A 103 7.40 10.99 14.20
CA PHE A 103 7.75 9.61 13.86
C PHE A 103 9.23 9.52 13.52
N GLU A 104 9.93 8.54 14.08
CA GLU A 104 11.39 8.39 13.92
C GLU A 104 11.78 7.79 12.55
N ALA A 105 10.87 7.09 11.90
CA ALA A 105 11.09 6.53 10.58
C ALA A 105 9.77 6.29 9.84
N VAL A 106 9.86 6.05 8.54
CA VAL A 106 8.74 5.65 7.70
C VAL A 106 9.02 4.33 6.99
N GLN A 107 7.97 3.56 6.73
CA GLN A 107 8.03 2.34 5.96
C GLN A 107 7.19 2.48 4.69
N MET A 108 7.79 2.18 3.54
CA MET A 108 7.15 2.22 2.24
C MET A 108 7.23 0.84 1.57
N ALA A 109 6.16 0.40 0.92
CA ALA A 109 6.14 -0.84 0.14
C ALA A 109 5.98 -0.54 -1.35
N ARG A 110 4.77 -0.15 -1.79
CA ARG A 110 4.46 0.02 -3.22
C ARG A 110 5.28 1.11 -3.91
N ALA A 111 5.62 2.18 -3.20
CA ALA A 111 6.49 3.23 -3.74
C ALA A 111 7.86 2.66 -4.11
N LEU A 112 8.48 1.86 -3.24
CA LEU A 112 9.78 1.24 -3.51
C LEU A 112 9.70 0.08 -4.50
N LEU A 113 8.56 -0.60 -4.60
CA LEU A 113 8.33 -1.59 -5.65
C LEU A 113 8.20 -0.94 -7.04
N ASN A 114 7.58 0.23 -7.09
CA ASN A 114 7.47 1.03 -8.32
C ASN A 114 8.80 1.71 -8.67
N GLU A 115 9.52 2.22 -7.68
CA GLU A 115 10.78 2.93 -7.87
C GLU A 115 11.78 2.55 -6.78
N PRO A 116 12.61 1.50 -6.99
CA PRO A 116 13.60 1.07 -5.99
C PRO A 116 14.62 2.16 -5.61
N GLY A 117 14.91 3.08 -6.51
CA GLY A 117 15.79 4.23 -6.30
C GLY A 117 15.13 5.45 -5.65
N PHE A 118 13.86 5.40 -5.28
CA PHE A 118 13.09 6.54 -4.81
C PHE A 118 13.73 7.27 -3.62
N VAL A 119 14.26 6.53 -2.65
CA VAL A 119 14.96 7.13 -1.49
C VAL A 119 16.20 7.91 -1.91
N ASN A 120 16.97 7.40 -2.87
CA ASN A 120 18.14 8.12 -3.39
C ASN A 120 17.74 9.36 -4.18
N ARG A 121 16.65 9.30 -4.95
CA ARG A 121 16.14 10.46 -5.68
C ARG A 121 15.61 11.54 -4.73
N MET A 122 14.94 11.19 -3.65
CA MET A 122 14.50 12.14 -2.63
C MET A 122 15.65 12.95 -2.00
N ARG A 123 16.88 12.40 -1.94
CA ARG A 123 18.05 13.14 -1.46
C ARG A 123 18.44 14.29 -2.38
N LEU A 124 18.16 14.16 -3.67
CA LEU A 124 18.56 15.11 -4.71
C LEU A 124 17.43 16.06 -5.10
N GLU A 125 16.18 15.61 -4.98
CA GLU A 125 15.00 16.33 -5.42
C GLU A 125 14.05 16.61 -4.25
N GLU A 126 13.89 17.87 -3.91
CA GLU A 126 13.02 18.31 -2.82
C GLU A 126 11.53 17.98 -3.07
N LYS A 127 11.10 18.01 -4.34
CA LYS A 127 9.73 17.71 -4.76
C LYS A 127 9.57 16.30 -5.32
N ALA A 128 10.45 15.36 -4.93
CA ALA A 128 10.38 13.99 -5.40
C ALA A 128 9.03 13.34 -5.06
N ARG A 129 8.41 12.73 -6.07
CA ARG A 129 7.17 11.97 -5.94
C ARG A 129 7.25 10.69 -6.76
N CYS A 130 6.87 9.55 -6.18
CA CYS A 130 6.81 8.27 -6.85
C CYS A 130 5.59 8.20 -7.80
N ASN A 131 5.76 7.57 -8.97
CA ASN A 131 4.74 7.43 -10.02
C ASN A 131 3.83 6.20 -9.83
N CYS A 132 3.67 5.70 -8.61
CA CYS A 132 2.75 4.59 -8.34
C CYS A 132 1.29 5.04 -8.53
N GLY A 133 0.62 4.55 -9.57
CA GLY A 133 -0.79 4.86 -9.90
C GLY A 133 -1.83 4.12 -9.05
N HIS A 134 -1.41 3.30 -8.07
CA HIS A 134 -2.27 2.60 -7.12
C HIS A 134 -3.29 1.63 -7.74
N SER A 135 -3.00 1.10 -8.95
CA SER A 135 -3.84 0.08 -9.61
C SER A 135 -3.95 -1.23 -8.83
N ASN A 136 -3.13 -1.42 -7.80
CA ASN A 136 -3.03 -2.65 -7.01
C ASN A 136 -2.67 -3.91 -7.83
N TYR A 137 -2.16 -3.75 -9.06
CA TYR A 137 -1.70 -4.85 -9.91
C TYR A 137 -0.69 -5.74 -9.19
N CYS A 138 0.30 -5.14 -8.52
CA CYS A 138 1.34 -5.87 -7.78
C CYS A 138 0.74 -6.81 -6.71
N ILE A 139 -0.35 -6.40 -6.06
CA ILE A 139 -1.07 -7.19 -5.07
C ILE A 139 -1.82 -8.36 -5.73
N GLY A 140 -2.47 -8.11 -6.88
CA GLY A 140 -3.15 -9.16 -7.63
C GLY A 140 -2.20 -10.22 -8.17
N ARG A 141 -0.99 -9.81 -8.62
CA ARG A 141 0.03 -10.70 -9.16
C ARG A 141 0.61 -11.65 -8.10
N MET A 142 0.75 -11.22 -6.85
CA MET A 142 1.39 -12.01 -5.78
C MET A 142 0.66 -13.31 -5.41
N TYR A 143 -0.53 -13.56 -5.95
CA TYR A 143 -1.25 -14.81 -5.68
C TYR A 143 -0.57 -16.06 -6.25
N THR A 144 0.14 -15.93 -7.37
CA THR A 144 0.85 -17.06 -8.01
C THR A 144 2.27 -16.71 -8.46
N LEU A 145 2.63 -15.45 -8.50
CA LEU A 145 3.93 -14.97 -8.95
C LEU A 145 4.53 -14.01 -7.92
N GLU A 146 5.80 -13.70 -8.07
CA GLU A 146 6.46 -12.68 -7.26
C GLU A 146 5.80 -11.31 -7.43
N MET A 147 5.72 -10.54 -6.34
CA MET A 147 5.20 -9.19 -6.36
C MET A 147 6.08 -8.31 -7.26
N ALA A 148 5.49 -7.71 -8.29
CA ALA A 148 6.19 -6.82 -9.21
C ALA A 148 5.28 -5.68 -9.68
N CYS A 149 5.88 -4.52 -9.95
CA CYS A 149 5.17 -3.40 -10.56
C CYS A 149 4.97 -3.65 -12.06
N HIS A 150 3.77 -3.41 -12.58
CA HIS A 150 3.47 -3.58 -14.02
C HIS A 150 4.34 -2.70 -14.93
N GLN A 151 4.85 -1.57 -14.42
CA GLN A 151 5.71 -0.65 -15.16
C GLN A 151 7.12 -1.19 -15.44
N HIS A 152 7.54 -2.24 -14.72
CA HIS A 152 8.88 -2.85 -14.82
C HIS A 152 8.87 -4.28 -15.35
N LEU A 153 7.72 -4.74 -15.87
CA LEU A 153 7.64 -6.07 -16.45
C LEU A 153 8.21 -6.08 -17.86
N ASN A 154 9.04 -7.07 -18.13
CA ASN A 154 9.56 -7.34 -19.48
C ASN A 154 8.55 -8.10 -20.34
N GLU A 155 7.43 -8.55 -19.78
CA GLU A 155 6.36 -9.29 -20.45
C GLU A 155 5.24 -8.38 -20.95
N VAL A 156 4.65 -8.72 -22.09
CA VAL A 156 3.48 -8.00 -22.61
C VAL A 156 2.24 -8.45 -21.86
N LEU A 157 1.67 -7.57 -21.05
CA LEU A 157 0.43 -7.87 -20.33
C LEU A 157 -0.74 -8.10 -21.28
N PRO A 158 -1.64 -9.05 -20.98
CA PRO A 158 -2.89 -9.24 -21.71
C PRO A 158 -3.70 -7.94 -21.82
N PRO A 159 -4.39 -7.68 -22.95
CA PRO A 159 -5.13 -6.44 -23.15
C PRO A 159 -6.19 -6.14 -22.07
N CYS A 160 -6.80 -7.19 -21.50
CA CYS A 160 -7.78 -7.04 -20.42
C CYS A 160 -7.17 -6.52 -19.12
N LEU A 161 -5.92 -6.88 -18.82
CA LEU A 161 -5.21 -6.39 -17.62
C LEU A 161 -4.71 -4.96 -17.83
N ARG A 162 -4.17 -4.64 -19.00
CA ARG A 162 -3.78 -3.27 -19.35
C ARG A 162 -4.94 -2.28 -19.20
N LYS A 163 -6.10 -2.61 -19.77
CA LYS A 163 -7.31 -1.79 -19.64
C LYS A 163 -7.77 -1.65 -18.18
N GLU A 164 -7.64 -2.68 -17.36
CA GLU A 164 -7.98 -2.58 -15.95
C GLU A 164 -7.04 -1.64 -15.21
N ILE A 165 -5.72 -1.76 -15.43
CA ILE A 165 -4.70 -0.88 -14.83
C ILE A 165 -5.00 0.58 -15.19
N GLU A 166 -5.15 0.90 -16.47
CA GLU A 166 -5.49 2.24 -16.95
C GLU A 166 -6.76 2.80 -16.29
N GLN A 167 -7.81 1.98 -16.16
CA GLN A 167 -9.06 2.37 -15.50
C GLN A 167 -8.91 2.62 -13.99
N LEU A 168 -7.98 1.96 -13.33
CA LEU A 168 -7.76 2.09 -11.90
C LEU A 168 -6.83 3.25 -11.57
N GLU A 169 -5.86 3.55 -12.43
CA GLU A 169 -4.90 4.66 -12.26
C GLU A 169 -5.47 6.04 -12.63
N ASN A 170 -6.49 6.07 -13.50
CA ASN A 170 -7.17 7.31 -13.92
C ASN A 170 -8.39 7.68 -13.02
N LYS A 171 -8.57 7.03 -11.89
CA LYS A 171 -9.61 7.34 -10.88
C LYS A 171 -9.02 8.07 -9.69
#